data_1371dc15ba4fcc192d516d156e12fc0e
#
_entry.id   1371dc15ba4fcc192d516d156e12fc0e
#
_cell.length_a   1.000
_cell.length_b   1.000
_cell.length_c   1.000
_cell.angle_alpha   90.00
_cell.angle_beta   90.00
_cell.angle_gamma   90.00
#
_symmetry.space_group_name_H-M   'P 1'
#
loop_
_entity.id
_entity.type
_entity.pdbx_description
1 polymer ?
#
loop_
_entity_poly.entity_id
_entity_poly.type
_entity_poly.pdbx_seq_one_letter_code
_entity_poly.pdbx_strand_id
1 'polypeptide(L)'
;MFKVADESTFVIQRFQLAELLERFAENLPNPSQKAQQRLAAMELINDLGPLRTVTVGTLLGLMEKTAREWAKEGVLRIEIHDPRMLIDPLSVHNVFHLVEELRAAGQKRGLLASVTRRLAAAALLESKNPQGSLGPVRQGQGEIARRRPRPRGQTDPVRDESST
;
A
#
# COMPACT_ATOMS: atom_id res chain seq x y z
N MET A 1 7.16 19.28 22.45
CA MET A 1 7.53 19.26 21.03
C MET A 1 8.72 18.32 20.85
N PHE A 2 8.50 17.20 20.22
CA PHE A 2 9.61 16.34 19.85
C PHE A 2 10.44 17.00 18.76
N LYS A 3 11.74 17.12 19.00
CA LYS A 3 12.67 17.60 17.99
C LYS A 3 12.72 16.59 16.84
N VAL A 4 12.92 17.03 15.61
CA VAL A 4 13.01 16.15 14.42
C VAL A 4 14.03 15.01 14.60
N ALA A 5 15.11 15.26 15.35
CA ALA A 5 16.08 14.25 15.71
C ALA A 5 15.51 13.12 16.59
N ASP A 6 14.63 13.46 17.52
CA ASP A 6 14.01 12.49 18.44
C ASP A 6 12.99 11.62 17.68
N GLU A 7 12.24 12.22 16.75
CA GLU A 7 11.31 11.51 15.87
C GLU A 7 12.05 10.49 14.99
N SER A 8 13.12 10.92 14.34
CA SER A 8 13.92 10.03 13.49
C SER A 8 14.52 8.87 14.27
N THR A 9 15.02 9.13 15.48
CA THR A 9 15.56 8.09 16.36
C THR A 9 14.48 7.09 16.75
N PHE A 10 13.31 7.56 17.13
CA PHE A 10 12.17 6.71 17.48
C PHE A 10 11.74 5.82 16.30
N VAL A 11 11.62 6.40 15.11
CA VAL A 11 11.27 5.66 13.89
C VAL A 11 12.31 4.59 13.57
N ILE A 12 13.60 4.93 13.62
CA ILE A 12 14.70 3.98 13.38
C ILE A 12 14.63 2.81 14.37
N GLN A 13 14.41 3.07 15.65
CA GLN A 13 14.28 2.03 16.67
C GLN A 13 13.09 1.09 16.38
N ARG A 14 11.95 1.64 15.92
CA ARG A 14 10.78 0.84 15.54
C ARG A 14 11.05 -0.05 14.33
N PHE A 15 11.73 0.47 13.33
CA PHE A 15 12.15 -0.33 12.17
C PHE A 15 13.13 -1.45 12.57
N GLN A 16 14.11 -1.16 13.41
CA GLN A 16 15.04 -2.17 13.92
C GLN A 16 14.33 -3.28 14.69
N LEU A 17 13.33 -2.91 15.50
CA LEU A 17 12.52 -3.89 16.24
C LEU A 17 11.67 -4.75 15.29
N ALA A 18 11.06 -4.15 14.28
CA ALA A 18 10.30 -4.89 13.28
C ALA A 18 11.17 -5.88 12.51
N GLU A 19 12.38 -5.48 12.11
CA GLU A 19 13.35 -6.37 11.48
C GLU A 19 13.79 -7.53 12.38
N LEU A 20 13.99 -7.25 13.67
CA LEU A 20 14.31 -8.29 14.63
C LEU A 20 13.19 -9.33 14.74
N LEU A 21 11.92 -8.88 14.77
CA LEU A 21 10.76 -9.78 14.77
C LEU A 21 10.67 -10.60 13.48
N GLU A 22 10.95 -10.01 12.33
CA GLU A 22 10.95 -10.74 11.05
C GLU A 22 12.05 -11.80 10.97
N ARG A 23 13.27 -11.47 11.38
CA ARG A 23 14.37 -12.43 11.49
C ARG A 23 14.05 -13.56 12.46
N PHE A 24 13.43 -13.22 13.59
CA PHE A 24 12.99 -14.23 14.55
C PHE A 24 11.92 -15.14 13.93
N ALA A 25 10.98 -14.56 13.19
CA ALA A 25 9.94 -15.31 12.49
C ALA A 25 10.52 -16.31 11.49
N GLU A 26 11.58 -15.98 10.79
CA GLU A 26 12.21 -16.89 9.83
C GLU A 26 12.72 -18.17 10.46
N ASN A 27 13.18 -18.12 11.70
CA ASN A 27 13.70 -19.26 12.45
C ASN A 27 12.62 -20.08 13.17
N LEU A 28 11.36 -19.66 13.14
CA LEU A 28 10.28 -20.43 13.77
C LEU A 28 9.86 -21.63 12.91
N PRO A 29 9.69 -22.81 13.51
CA PRO A 29 9.28 -24.00 12.78
C PRO A 29 7.79 -24.00 12.41
N ASN A 30 6.96 -23.29 13.18
CA ASN A 30 5.51 -23.26 13.01
C ASN A 30 5.07 -22.14 12.07
N PRO A 31 4.42 -22.43 10.90
CA PRO A 31 3.98 -21.43 9.94
C PRO A 31 3.00 -20.40 10.54
N SER A 32 2.15 -20.81 11.46
CA SER A 32 1.18 -19.91 12.12
C SER A 32 1.89 -18.91 13.02
N GLN A 33 2.86 -19.34 13.82
CA GLN A 33 3.67 -18.46 14.65
C GLN A 33 4.52 -17.50 13.80
N LYS A 34 5.08 -18.00 12.70
CA LYS A 34 5.81 -17.20 11.73
C LYS A 34 4.93 -16.07 11.17
N ALA A 35 3.70 -16.39 10.76
CA ALA A 35 2.75 -15.41 10.26
C ALA A 35 2.37 -14.37 11.32
N GLN A 36 2.16 -14.78 12.56
CA GLN A 36 1.85 -13.88 13.68
C GLN A 36 3.00 -12.90 13.96
N GLN A 37 4.25 -13.36 13.94
CA GLN A 37 5.41 -12.49 14.17
C GLN A 37 5.59 -11.47 13.04
N ARG A 38 5.38 -11.88 11.79
CA ARG A 38 5.41 -10.96 10.65
C ARG A 38 4.30 -9.92 10.72
N LEU A 39 3.10 -10.33 11.13
CA LEU A 39 1.99 -9.41 11.33
C LEU A 39 2.31 -8.40 12.42
N ALA A 40 2.86 -8.84 13.56
CA ALA A 40 3.28 -7.94 14.64
C ALA A 40 4.36 -6.94 14.18
N ALA A 41 5.31 -7.36 13.35
CA ALA A 41 6.30 -6.46 12.76
C ALA A 41 5.63 -5.40 11.86
N MET A 42 4.69 -5.79 11.02
CA MET A 42 3.93 -4.87 10.17
C MET A 42 3.09 -3.88 10.98
N GLU A 43 2.45 -4.33 12.06
CA GLU A 43 1.69 -3.47 12.96
C GLU A 43 2.58 -2.41 13.62
N LEU A 44 3.78 -2.79 14.10
CA LEU A 44 4.75 -1.84 14.65
C LEU A 44 5.13 -0.73 13.67
N ILE A 45 5.26 -1.06 12.39
CA ILE A 45 5.57 -0.09 11.33
C ILE A 45 4.35 0.77 11.03
N ASN A 46 3.17 0.16 10.90
CA ASN A 46 1.94 0.88 10.59
C ASN A 46 1.55 1.88 11.69
N ASP A 47 1.79 1.55 12.95
CA ASP A 47 1.51 2.41 14.11
C ASP A 47 2.36 3.70 14.15
N LEU A 48 3.43 3.77 13.36
CA LEU A 48 4.23 4.99 13.25
C LEU A 48 3.47 6.16 12.62
N GLY A 49 2.45 5.85 11.80
CA GLY A 49 1.78 6.85 10.98
C GLY A 49 2.67 7.41 9.88
N PRO A 50 2.19 8.43 9.15
CA PRO A 50 2.91 9.02 8.02
C PRO A 50 4.25 9.63 8.42
N LEU A 51 5.31 9.30 7.65
CA LEU A 51 6.70 9.69 7.93
C LEU A 51 7.13 10.91 7.12
N ARG A 52 7.94 11.77 7.73
CA ARG A 52 8.56 12.91 7.05
C ARG A 52 9.63 12.45 6.07
N THR A 53 9.78 13.17 4.98
CA THR A 53 10.79 12.86 3.94
C THR A 53 12.21 12.88 4.48
N VAL A 54 12.52 13.75 5.44
CA VAL A 54 13.82 13.79 6.11
C VAL A 54 14.09 12.51 6.93
N THR A 55 13.08 12.02 7.64
CA THR A 55 13.15 10.77 8.41
C THR A 55 13.34 9.57 7.49
N VAL A 56 12.57 9.53 6.40
CA VAL A 56 12.70 8.48 5.37
C VAL A 56 14.08 8.50 4.72
N GLY A 57 14.60 9.69 4.41
CA GLY A 57 15.96 9.83 3.89
C GLY A 57 17.01 9.25 4.84
N THR A 58 16.93 9.60 6.13
CA THR A 58 17.83 9.06 7.16
C THR A 58 17.73 7.53 7.26
N LEU A 59 16.53 7.00 7.25
CA LEU A 59 16.26 5.55 7.35
C LEU A 59 16.84 4.77 6.16
N LEU A 60 16.64 5.28 4.95
CA LEU A 60 17.12 4.66 3.72
C LEU A 60 18.60 4.99 3.40
N GLY A 61 19.24 5.84 4.20
CA GLY A 61 20.59 6.31 3.92
C GLY A 61 20.66 7.16 2.66
N LEU A 62 19.63 7.97 2.40
CA LEU A 62 19.49 8.87 1.27
C LEU A 62 19.39 10.32 1.75
N MET A 63 19.72 11.26 0.87
CA MET A 63 19.41 12.67 1.13
C MET A 63 17.90 12.89 1.05
N GLU A 64 17.37 13.84 1.81
CA GLU A 64 15.95 14.17 1.80
C GLU A 64 15.42 14.48 0.40
N LYS A 65 16.19 15.20 -0.41
CA LYS A 65 15.85 15.49 -1.81
C LYS A 65 15.63 14.21 -2.61
N THR A 66 16.53 13.24 -2.45
CA THR A 66 16.43 11.95 -3.13
C THR A 66 15.21 11.17 -2.66
N ALA A 67 14.90 11.16 -1.37
CA ALA A 67 13.68 10.54 -0.85
C ALA A 67 12.41 11.18 -1.44
N ARG A 68 12.38 12.49 -1.61
CA ARG A 68 11.27 13.19 -2.28
C ARG A 68 11.15 12.81 -3.75
N GLU A 69 12.26 12.68 -4.46
CA GLU A 69 12.27 12.23 -5.86
C GLU A 69 11.71 10.81 -5.98
N TRP A 70 12.12 9.90 -5.10
CA TRP A 70 11.59 8.53 -5.05
C TRP A 70 10.09 8.48 -4.78
N ALA A 71 9.58 9.38 -3.94
CA ALA A 71 8.15 9.51 -3.70
C ALA A 71 7.41 10.03 -4.94
N LYS A 72 7.96 11.00 -5.65
CA LYS A 72 7.39 11.53 -6.90
C LYS A 72 7.38 10.48 -8.03
N GLU A 73 8.38 9.62 -8.07
CA GLU A 73 8.47 8.49 -9.02
C GLU A 73 7.57 7.32 -8.64
N GLY A 74 6.86 7.40 -7.51
CA GLY A 74 5.94 6.36 -7.06
C GLY A 74 6.58 5.15 -6.39
N VAL A 75 7.89 5.18 -6.12
CA VAL A 75 8.62 4.12 -5.39
C VAL A 75 8.25 4.14 -3.91
N LEU A 76 8.12 5.33 -3.35
CA LEU A 76 7.62 5.57 -2.00
C LEU A 76 6.19 6.10 -2.11
N ARG A 77 5.26 5.47 -1.43
CA ARG A 77 3.86 5.89 -1.45
C ARG A 77 3.66 7.15 -0.62
N ILE A 78 3.16 8.21 -1.24
CA ILE A 78 2.79 9.43 -0.54
C ILE A 78 1.41 9.22 0.10
N GLU A 79 1.32 9.43 1.40
CA GLU A 79 0.07 9.36 2.14
C GLU A 79 -0.60 10.72 2.26
N ILE A 80 0.21 11.76 2.50
CA ILE A 80 -0.26 13.15 2.60
C ILE A 80 0.61 14.04 1.72
N HIS A 81 -0.02 14.83 0.86
CA HIS A 81 0.67 15.75 -0.05
C HIS A 81 0.87 17.15 0.54
N ASP A 82 -0.15 17.69 1.22
CA ASP A 82 -0.19 19.03 1.75
C ASP A 82 -0.57 19.08 3.22
N PRO A 83 -0.04 20.00 4.00
CA PRO A 83 0.94 21.07 3.69
C PRO A 83 2.38 20.56 3.59
N ARG A 84 2.63 19.32 3.93
CA ARG A 84 3.94 18.66 3.86
C ARG A 84 3.78 17.26 3.30
N MET A 85 4.70 16.89 2.43
CA MET A 85 4.75 15.51 1.92
C MET A 85 5.10 14.53 3.06
N LEU A 86 4.19 13.61 3.33
CA LEU A 86 4.38 12.53 4.27
C LEU A 86 4.24 11.18 3.55
N ILE A 87 5.06 10.24 3.92
CA ILE A 87 5.24 8.95 3.25
C ILE A 87 4.63 7.84 4.11
N ASP A 88 3.93 6.93 3.46
CA ASP A 88 3.38 5.72 4.07
C ASP A 88 4.50 4.83 4.64
N PRO A 89 4.48 4.52 5.95
CA PRO A 89 5.53 3.77 6.61
C PRO A 89 5.69 2.33 6.07
N LEU A 90 4.61 1.68 5.64
CA LEU A 90 4.67 0.33 5.06
C LEU A 90 5.39 0.33 3.71
N SER A 91 5.17 1.35 2.88
CA SER A 91 5.91 1.48 1.62
C SER A 91 7.41 1.70 1.87
N VAL A 92 7.74 2.49 2.89
CA VAL A 92 9.14 2.69 3.30
C VAL A 92 9.77 1.38 3.77
N HIS A 93 9.05 0.58 4.53
CA HIS A 93 9.52 -0.72 5.02
C HIS A 93 9.85 -1.68 3.86
N ASN A 94 8.96 -1.79 2.88
CA ASN A 94 9.20 -2.60 1.69
C ASN A 94 10.42 -2.13 0.90
N VAL A 95 10.55 -0.83 0.69
CA VAL A 95 11.69 -0.23 -0.01
C VAL A 95 12.98 -0.41 0.79
N PHE A 96 12.92 -0.28 2.11
CA PHE A 96 14.06 -0.48 3.00
C PHE A 96 14.68 -1.87 2.80
N HIS A 97 13.89 -2.94 2.82
CA HIS A 97 14.37 -4.29 2.55
C HIS A 97 15.04 -4.43 1.18
N LEU A 98 14.41 -3.88 0.15
CA LEU A 98 14.98 -3.92 -1.20
C LEU A 98 16.32 -3.17 -1.30
N VAL A 99 16.42 -2.02 -0.66
CA VAL A 99 17.66 -1.24 -0.61
C VAL A 99 18.76 -1.99 0.14
N GLU A 100 18.43 -2.60 1.28
CA GLU A 100 19.39 -3.39 2.06
C GLU A 100 19.89 -4.61 1.27
N GLU A 101 19.00 -5.33 0.59
CA GLU A 101 19.37 -6.45 -0.28
C GLU A 101 20.29 -6.02 -1.42
N LEU A 102 19.98 -4.90 -2.09
CA LEU A 102 20.79 -4.36 -3.17
C LEU A 102 22.17 -3.93 -2.70
N ARG A 103 22.24 -3.29 -1.53
CA ARG A 103 23.51 -2.90 -0.91
C ARG A 103 24.34 -4.11 -0.49
N ALA A 104 23.71 -5.12 0.08
CA ALA A 104 24.36 -6.38 0.44
C ALA A 104 24.92 -7.10 -0.80
N ALA A 105 24.26 -6.97 -1.94
CA ALA A 105 24.73 -7.45 -3.25
C ALA A 105 25.82 -6.56 -3.88
N GLY A 106 26.27 -5.51 -3.18
CA GLY A 106 27.32 -4.60 -3.65
C GLY A 106 26.85 -3.44 -4.54
N GLN A 107 25.57 -3.28 -4.75
CA GLN A 107 25.02 -2.19 -5.56
C GLN A 107 25.01 -0.87 -4.79
N LYS A 108 25.81 0.10 -5.25
CA LYS A 108 25.90 1.44 -4.64
C LYS A 108 25.26 2.53 -5.49
N ARG A 109 25.04 2.29 -6.77
CA ARG A 109 24.50 3.26 -7.74
C ARG A 109 23.27 2.68 -8.45
N GLY A 110 22.42 3.57 -8.95
CA GLY A 110 21.23 3.17 -9.68
C GLY A 110 20.19 2.42 -8.83
N LEU A 111 20.18 2.64 -7.52
CA LEU A 111 19.25 2.00 -6.59
C LEU A 111 17.79 2.23 -6.98
N LEU A 112 17.44 3.46 -7.39
CA LEU A 112 16.07 3.80 -7.82
C LEU A 112 15.58 2.87 -8.93
N ALA A 113 16.35 2.73 -10.00
CA ALA A 113 15.98 1.88 -11.14
C ALA A 113 15.85 0.41 -10.74
N SER A 114 16.73 -0.09 -9.88
CA SER A 114 16.68 -1.47 -9.40
C SER A 114 15.51 -1.73 -8.45
N VAL A 115 15.23 -0.80 -7.55
CA VAL A 115 14.06 -0.89 -6.65
C VAL A 115 12.76 -0.83 -7.47
N THR A 116 12.63 0.11 -8.39
CA THR A 116 11.46 0.24 -9.29
C THR A 116 11.21 -1.06 -10.05
N ARG A 117 12.26 -1.65 -10.61
CA ARG A 117 12.17 -2.93 -11.33
C ARG A 117 11.69 -4.07 -10.44
N ARG A 118 12.22 -4.18 -9.22
CA ARG A 118 11.81 -5.22 -8.27
C ARG A 118 10.38 -5.05 -7.80
N LEU A 119 9.94 -3.83 -7.52
CA LEU A 119 8.56 -3.53 -7.17
C LEU A 119 7.59 -3.87 -8.30
N ALA A 120 7.93 -3.52 -9.54
CA ALA A 120 7.14 -3.87 -10.72
C ALA A 120 7.06 -5.39 -10.92
N ALA A 121 8.16 -6.11 -10.73
CA ALA A 121 8.18 -7.57 -10.82
C ALA A 121 7.32 -8.22 -9.73
N ALA A 122 7.37 -7.73 -8.48
CA ALA A 122 6.54 -8.21 -7.39
C ALA A 122 5.04 -8.00 -7.67
N ALA A 123 4.66 -6.81 -8.14
CA ALA A 123 3.28 -6.50 -8.53
C ALA A 123 2.75 -7.41 -9.64
N LEU A 124 3.58 -7.77 -10.62
CA LEU A 124 3.21 -8.71 -11.67
C LEU A 124 3.02 -10.14 -11.15
N LEU A 125 3.80 -10.57 -10.17
CA LEU A 125 3.65 -11.88 -9.54
C LEU A 125 2.37 -11.95 -8.72
N GLU A 126 2.03 -10.91 -7.95
CA GLU A 126 0.79 -10.81 -7.21
C GLU A 126 -0.43 -10.84 -8.14
N SER A 127 -0.38 -10.14 -9.26
CA SER A 127 -1.47 -10.12 -10.23
C SER A 127 -1.70 -11.48 -10.94
N LYS A 128 -0.66 -12.31 -11.05
CA LYS A 128 -0.73 -13.66 -11.63
C LYS A 128 -1.20 -14.73 -10.64
N ASN A 129 -1.23 -14.43 -9.35
CA ASN A 129 -1.68 -15.35 -8.32
C ASN A 129 -2.94 -14.81 -7.60
N PRO A 130 -4.12 -14.89 -8.22
CA PRO A 130 -5.35 -14.32 -7.67
C PRO A 130 -5.85 -15.04 -6.40
N GLN A 131 -5.25 -16.17 -6.02
CA GLN A 131 -5.68 -16.94 -4.85
C GLN A 131 -5.21 -16.37 -3.50
N GLY A 132 -4.32 -15.40 -3.49
CA GLY A 132 -3.86 -14.73 -2.26
C GLY A 132 -4.70 -13.53 -1.83
N SER A 133 -5.62 -13.04 -2.68
CA SER A 133 -6.39 -11.82 -2.45
C SER A 133 -7.89 -12.03 -2.32
N LEU A 134 -8.34 -13.25 -2.08
CA LEU A 134 -9.72 -13.49 -1.70
C LEU A 134 -9.89 -13.26 -0.20
N GLY A 135 -9.91 -12.00 0.18
CA GLY A 135 -10.73 -11.61 1.31
C GLY A 135 -12.17 -12.07 1.03
N PRO A 136 -12.97 -12.41 2.07
CA PRO A 136 -14.31 -12.93 1.86
C PRO A 136 -15.08 -11.95 0.99
N VAL A 137 -15.30 -12.32 -0.26
CA VAL A 137 -16.31 -11.69 -1.09
C VAL A 137 -17.60 -11.91 -0.33
N ARG A 138 -18.08 -10.88 0.34
CA ARG A 138 -19.45 -10.86 0.78
C ARG A 138 -20.25 -11.19 -0.49
N GLN A 139 -20.85 -12.35 -0.53
CA GLN A 139 -21.94 -12.65 -1.43
C GLN A 139 -23.05 -11.65 -1.09
N GLY A 140 -22.90 -10.44 -1.58
CA GLY A 140 -24.01 -9.55 -1.75
C GLY A 140 -24.90 -10.23 -2.76
N GLN A 141 -26.01 -10.77 -2.29
CA GLN A 141 -27.12 -11.13 -3.14
C GLN A 141 -27.49 -9.86 -3.92
N GLY A 142 -26.85 -9.71 -5.07
CA GLY A 142 -27.28 -8.77 -6.09
C GLY A 142 -28.58 -9.30 -6.61
N GLU A 143 -29.66 -8.90 -5.96
CA GLU A 143 -31.00 -9.03 -6.49
C GLU A 143 -31.01 -8.26 -7.81
N ILE A 144 -30.88 -9.02 -8.90
CA ILE A 144 -31.06 -8.49 -10.25
C ILE A 144 -32.53 -8.07 -10.30
N ALA A 145 -32.78 -6.79 -10.07
CA ALA A 145 -34.06 -6.19 -10.34
C ALA A 145 -34.37 -6.44 -11.83
N ARG A 146 -35.13 -7.49 -12.11
CA ARG A 146 -35.71 -7.74 -13.42
C ARG A 146 -36.55 -6.52 -13.74
N ARG A 147 -36.07 -5.65 -14.60
CA ARG A 147 -36.87 -4.63 -15.25
C ARG A 147 -38.04 -5.34 -15.93
N ARG A 148 -39.21 -5.18 -15.37
CA ARG A 148 -40.49 -5.55 -16.04
C ARG A 148 -40.54 -4.78 -17.35
N PRO A 149 -40.78 -5.45 -18.49
CA PRO A 149 -41.09 -4.75 -19.73
C PRO A 149 -42.41 -3.99 -19.53
N ARG A 150 -42.43 -2.71 -19.90
CA ARG A 150 -43.63 -1.91 -19.96
C ARG A 150 -44.55 -2.52 -21.00
N PRO A 151 -45.85 -2.75 -20.70
CA PRO A 151 -46.82 -3.15 -21.72
C PRO A 151 -47.00 -1.99 -22.73
N ARG A 152 -46.68 -2.27 -23.97
CA ARG A 152 -47.15 -1.46 -25.10
C ARG A 152 -48.63 -1.68 -25.26
N GLY A 153 -49.38 -0.60 -25.32
CA GLY A 153 -50.73 -0.60 -25.83
C GLY A 153 -51.77 -0.15 -24.84
N GLN A 154 -51.93 1.12 -24.72
CA GLN A 154 -53.23 1.71 -24.52
C GLN A 154 -53.30 2.92 -25.45
N THR A 155 -53.93 2.70 -26.57
CA THR A 155 -54.43 3.72 -27.46
C THR A 155 -55.59 4.38 -26.76
N ASP A 156 -55.47 5.67 -26.49
CA ASP A 156 -56.60 6.50 -26.04
C ASP A 156 -57.66 6.60 -27.16
N PRO A 157 -58.93 6.43 -26.82
CA PRO A 157 -59.96 6.64 -27.81
C PRO A 157 -60.14 8.13 -28.09
N VAL A 158 -60.12 8.41 -29.38
CA VAL A 158 -60.50 9.68 -29.97
C VAL A 158 -61.91 10.03 -29.52
N ARG A 159 -62.06 11.11 -28.80
CA ARG A 159 -63.35 11.72 -28.52
C ARG A 159 -63.66 12.62 -29.69
N ASP A 160 -64.58 12.13 -30.50
CA ASP A 160 -65.30 12.86 -31.53
C ASP A 160 -66.35 13.74 -30.82
N GLU A 161 -66.24 15.03 -30.87
CA GLU A 161 -67.33 15.95 -30.54
C GLU A 161 -67.66 16.75 -31.80
N SER A 162 -68.57 16.15 -32.52
CA SER A 162 -69.43 16.88 -33.47
C SER A 162 -70.64 17.33 -32.75
N SER A 163 -71.02 18.53 -33.02
CA SER A 163 -72.37 19.05 -33.11
C SER A 163 -72.82 20.09 -32.13
N THR A 164 -73.04 21.15 -32.64
CA THR A 164 -74.21 21.99 -32.91
C THR A 164 -74.09 23.31 -32.21
#